data_9aaacff86d7dfe185afa8e7cce7b95be
#
_entry.id   9aaacff86d7dfe185afa8e7cce7b95be
#
_cell.length_a   1.000
_cell.length_b   1.000
_cell.length_c   1.000
_cell.angle_alpha   90.00
_cell.angle_beta   90.00
_cell.angle_gamma   90.00
#
_symmetry.space_group_name_H-M   'P 1'
#
loop_
_entity.id
_entity.type
_entity.pdbx_description
1 polymer ?
#
loop_
_entity_poly.entity_id
_entity_poly.type
_entity_poly.pdbx_seq_one_letter_code
_entity_poly.pdbx_strand_id
1 'polypeptide(L)'
;MFYCEILSGLWISDIDVMYSKEFLKDNRIDIIMNCTIHYDFPEIDIEKHRLPFSEMMNERDIQMIQDNIDKIVHFINEEIETKNILLCCYNGKSISPLLVALYMKKFTTLSTKNIIESLKTKHSDINLPIDLDIIL
;
A
#
# COMPACT_ATOMS: atom_id res chain seq x y z
N MET A 1 10.76 11.57 6.05
CA MET A 1 10.50 10.23 5.45
C MET A 1 9.61 9.42 6.38
N PHE A 2 8.53 8.85 5.82
CA PHE A 2 7.65 7.98 6.59
C PHE A 2 7.63 6.58 5.99
N TYR A 3 7.83 5.57 6.82
CA TYR A 3 7.64 4.16 6.46
C TYR A 3 7.17 3.36 7.67
N CYS A 4 6.47 2.26 7.39
CA CYS A 4 5.98 1.38 8.45
C CYS A 4 5.76 -0.02 7.89
N GLU A 5 6.25 -1.03 8.60
CA GLU A 5 5.93 -2.42 8.29
C GLU A 5 4.61 -2.79 8.97
N ILE A 6 3.56 -2.95 8.18
CA ILE A 6 2.23 -3.24 8.72
C ILE A 6 2.06 -4.72 9.04
N LEU A 7 2.47 -5.57 8.11
CA LEU A 7 2.52 -7.02 8.29
C LEU A 7 3.92 -7.47 7.92
N SER A 8 4.32 -8.66 8.33
CA SER A 8 5.66 -9.16 8.00
C SER A 8 5.89 -9.12 6.49
N GLY A 9 6.85 -8.32 6.05
CA GLY A 9 7.22 -8.15 4.66
C GLY A 9 6.33 -7.23 3.85
N LEU A 10 5.31 -6.61 4.47
CA LEU A 10 4.41 -5.68 3.77
C LEU A 10 4.53 -4.29 4.37
N TRP A 11 5.14 -3.39 3.60
CA TRP A 11 5.49 -2.04 4.03
C TRP A 11 4.63 -0.99 3.34
N ILE A 12 4.38 0.11 4.05
CA ILE A 12 3.82 1.33 3.47
C ILE A 12 4.84 2.46 3.62
N SER A 13 4.82 3.41 2.70
CA SER A 13 5.73 4.55 2.79
C SER A 13 5.24 5.76 2.00
N ASP A 14 5.87 6.91 2.29
CA ASP A 14 5.79 8.06 1.42
C ASP A 14 6.70 7.90 0.20
N ILE A 15 6.67 8.90 -0.68
CA ILE A 15 7.42 8.87 -1.93
C ILE A 15 8.94 8.95 -1.71
N ASP A 16 9.39 9.63 -0.65
CA ASP A 16 10.82 9.80 -0.39
C ASP A 16 11.49 8.46 -0.07
N VAL A 17 10.79 7.57 0.63
CA VAL A 17 11.31 6.25 0.97
C VAL A 17 11.52 5.39 -0.27
N MET A 18 10.63 5.51 -1.26
CA MET A 18 10.77 4.78 -2.53
C MET A 18 12.09 5.13 -3.23
N TYR A 19 12.58 6.36 -3.07
CA TYR A 19 13.84 6.80 -3.66
C TYR A 19 15.06 6.52 -2.81
N SER A 20 14.90 5.98 -1.61
CA SER A 20 16.01 5.62 -0.75
C SER A 20 16.54 4.23 -1.10
N LYS A 21 17.62 4.17 -1.86
CA LYS A 21 18.27 2.90 -2.22
C LYS A 21 18.74 2.14 -0.98
N GLU A 22 19.18 2.87 0.03
CA GLU A 22 19.60 2.29 1.29
C GLU A 22 18.45 1.58 1.99
N PHE A 23 17.28 2.24 2.09
CA PHE A 23 16.09 1.62 2.67
C PHE A 23 15.68 0.36 1.92
N LEU A 24 15.61 0.44 0.59
CA LEU A 24 15.19 -0.69 -0.25
C LEU A 24 16.12 -1.89 -0.08
N LYS A 25 17.41 -1.64 0.00
CA LYS A 25 18.42 -2.68 0.18
C LYS A 25 18.38 -3.26 1.59
N ASP A 26 18.38 -2.41 2.62
CA ASP A 26 18.44 -2.83 4.02
C ASP A 26 17.21 -3.66 4.40
N ASN A 27 16.06 -3.36 3.84
CA ASN A 27 14.80 -4.07 4.11
C ASN A 27 14.47 -5.12 3.05
N ARG A 28 15.39 -5.37 2.13
CA ARG A 28 15.27 -6.41 1.10
C ARG A 28 13.97 -6.32 0.31
N ILE A 29 13.61 -5.11 -0.10
CA ILE A 29 12.40 -4.89 -0.88
C ILE A 29 12.54 -5.53 -2.26
N ASP A 30 11.64 -6.43 -2.58
CA ASP A 30 11.62 -7.16 -3.86
C ASP A 30 10.66 -6.55 -4.86
N ILE A 31 9.58 -5.93 -4.38
CA ILE A 31 8.52 -5.37 -5.22
C ILE A 31 8.18 -3.98 -4.72
N ILE A 32 8.11 -3.01 -5.64
CA ILE A 32 7.59 -1.67 -5.37
C ILE A 32 6.25 -1.53 -6.08
N MET A 33 5.20 -1.20 -5.32
CA MET A 33 3.89 -0.82 -5.85
C MET A 33 3.75 0.70 -5.66
N ASN A 34 3.91 1.45 -6.75
CA ASN A 34 3.89 2.90 -6.73
C ASN A 34 2.46 3.39 -6.98
N CYS A 35 1.83 3.89 -5.93
CA CYS A 35 0.44 4.33 -5.94
C CYS A 35 0.30 5.82 -6.28
N THR A 36 1.13 6.32 -7.18
CA THR A 36 1.08 7.70 -7.66
C THR A 36 0.99 7.73 -9.19
N ILE A 37 0.63 8.91 -9.74
CA ILE A 37 0.51 9.09 -11.19
C ILE A 37 1.83 9.55 -11.80
N HIS A 38 2.47 10.57 -11.21
CA HIS A 38 3.56 11.32 -11.86
C HIS A 38 4.95 11.04 -11.30
N TYR A 39 5.08 10.35 -10.17
CA TYR A 39 6.40 10.05 -9.62
C TYR A 39 6.95 8.79 -10.27
N ASP A 40 8.11 8.91 -10.87
CA ASP A 40 8.78 7.79 -11.53
C ASP A 40 9.36 6.81 -10.50
N PHE A 41 9.60 5.58 -10.95
CA PHE A 41 10.31 4.61 -10.13
C PHE A 41 11.80 4.97 -10.03
N PRO A 42 12.46 4.59 -8.94
CA PRO A 42 13.92 4.72 -8.86
C PRO A 42 14.60 3.81 -9.90
N GLU A 43 15.79 4.21 -10.34
CA GLU A 43 16.60 3.38 -11.23
C GLU A 43 17.29 2.26 -10.43
N ILE A 44 16.56 1.20 -10.17
CA ILE A 44 17.03 0.05 -9.41
C ILE A 44 16.38 -1.21 -9.97
N ASP A 45 17.09 -2.33 -9.89
CA ASP A 45 16.61 -3.62 -10.40
C ASP A 45 15.70 -4.30 -9.35
N ILE A 46 14.45 -3.84 -9.31
CA ILE A 46 13.38 -4.36 -8.44
C ILE A 46 12.13 -4.48 -9.30
N GLU A 47 11.29 -5.48 -9.05
CA GLU A 47 9.98 -5.60 -9.70
C GLU A 47 9.12 -4.39 -9.37
N LYS A 48 8.49 -3.79 -10.40
CA LYS A 48 7.79 -2.50 -10.30
C LYS A 48 6.39 -2.61 -10.85
N HIS A 49 5.42 -2.11 -10.07
CA HIS A 49 4.02 -2.02 -10.49
C HIS A 49 3.48 -0.64 -10.17
N ARG A 50 2.76 -0.04 -11.11
CA ARG A 50 2.11 1.26 -10.90
C ARG A 50 0.62 1.09 -10.71
N LEU A 51 0.12 1.72 -9.64
CA LEU A 51 -1.30 1.87 -9.38
C LEU A 51 -1.59 3.38 -9.38
N PRO A 52 -1.99 3.97 -10.52
CA PRO A 52 -1.96 5.43 -10.70
C PRO A 52 -3.15 6.14 -10.06
N PHE A 53 -3.08 6.35 -8.75
CA PHE A 53 -4.10 7.05 -7.98
C PHE A 53 -3.75 8.53 -7.83
N SER A 54 -4.79 9.39 -7.86
CA SER A 54 -4.65 10.80 -7.53
C SER A 54 -4.44 10.97 -6.03
N GLU A 55 -3.71 12.01 -5.63
CA GLU A 55 -3.43 12.27 -4.21
C GLU A 55 -4.70 12.39 -3.37
N MET A 56 -5.74 13.04 -3.92
CA MET A 56 -6.99 13.32 -3.22
C MET A 56 -8.05 12.22 -3.36
N MET A 57 -7.76 11.13 -4.03
CA MET A 57 -8.67 10.00 -4.20
C MET A 57 -10.07 10.44 -4.67
N ASN A 58 -10.20 10.74 -5.95
CA ASN A 58 -11.47 11.16 -6.57
C ASN A 58 -12.33 9.95 -7.00
N GLU A 59 -13.51 10.20 -7.59
CA GLU A 59 -14.43 9.15 -8.03
C GLU A 59 -13.82 8.18 -9.04
N ARG A 60 -12.97 8.68 -9.94
CA ARG A 60 -12.25 7.85 -10.91
C ARG A 60 -11.31 6.88 -10.19
N ASP A 61 -10.63 7.33 -9.15
CA ASP A 61 -9.74 6.47 -8.36
C ASP A 61 -10.52 5.40 -7.62
N ILE A 62 -11.66 5.75 -7.04
CA ILE A 62 -12.53 4.80 -6.36
C ILE A 62 -13.01 3.73 -7.33
N GLN A 63 -13.44 4.13 -8.52
CA GLN A 63 -13.88 3.19 -9.56
C GLN A 63 -12.73 2.26 -9.98
N MET A 64 -11.52 2.80 -10.12
CA MET A 64 -10.36 2.00 -10.47
C MET A 64 -10.03 0.97 -9.39
N ILE A 65 -10.17 1.33 -8.12
CA ILE A 65 -10.00 0.37 -7.02
C ILE A 65 -11.06 -0.71 -7.12
N GLN A 66 -12.34 -0.34 -7.24
CA GLN A 66 -13.44 -1.30 -7.32
C GLN A 66 -13.24 -2.30 -8.47
N ASP A 67 -12.77 -1.82 -9.61
CA ASP A 67 -12.56 -2.65 -10.80
C ASP A 67 -11.35 -3.60 -10.67
N ASN A 68 -10.36 -3.26 -9.84
CA ASN A 68 -9.08 -3.98 -9.80
C ASN A 68 -8.73 -4.58 -8.45
N ILE A 69 -9.56 -4.38 -7.41
CA ILE A 69 -9.19 -4.75 -6.05
C ILE A 69 -8.91 -6.24 -5.89
N ASP A 70 -9.69 -7.09 -6.51
CA ASP A 70 -9.47 -8.54 -6.41
C ASP A 70 -8.10 -8.92 -6.95
N LYS A 71 -7.72 -8.34 -8.09
CA LYS A 71 -6.42 -8.58 -8.71
C LYS A 71 -5.28 -8.09 -7.80
N ILE A 72 -5.45 -6.90 -7.24
CA ILE A 72 -4.42 -6.28 -6.38
C ILE A 72 -4.19 -7.12 -5.12
N VAL A 73 -5.26 -7.46 -4.41
CA VAL A 73 -5.12 -8.19 -3.13
C VAL A 73 -4.66 -9.63 -3.34
N HIS A 74 -5.06 -10.29 -4.42
CA HIS A 74 -4.56 -11.61 -4.76
C HIS A 74 -3.08 -11.59 -5.10
N PHE A 75 -2.63 -10.57 -5.84
CA PHE A 75 -1.21 -10.39 -6.13
C PHE A 75 -0.41 -10.26 -4.84
N ILE A 76 -0.85 -9.40 -3.92
CA ILE A 76 -0.19 -9.25 -2.62
C ILE A 76 -0.17 -10.58 -1.87
N ASN A 77 -1.29 -11.28 -1.83
CA ASN A 77 -1.40 -12.54 -1.09
C ASN A 77 -0.44 -13.61 -1.63
N GLU A 78 -0.28 -13.69 -2.94
CA GLU A 78 0.63 -14.66 -3.56
C GLU A 78 2.10 -14.31 -3.31
N GLU A 79 2.46 -13.03 -3.43
CA GLU A 79 3.85 -12.61 -3.39
C GLU A 79 4.41 -12.44 -1.98
N ILE A 80 3.55 -12.12 -1.00
CA ILE A 80 4.00 -11.79 0.35
C ILE A 80 4.62 -12.98 1.09
N GLU A 81 4.32 -14.22 0.68
CA GLU A 81 4.87 -15.40 1.32
C GLU A 81 6.40 -15.51 1.14
N THR A 82 6.92 -15.02 0.02
CA THR A 82 8.33 -15.19 -0.34
C THR A 82 9.05 -13.87 -0.63
N LYS A 83 8.33 -12.76 -0.71
CA LYS A 83 8.89 -11.46 -1.13
C LYS A 83 8.48 -10.34 -0.18
N ASN A 84 9.31 -9.31 -0.10
CA ASN A 84 9.02 -8.09 0.64
C ASN A 84 8.46 -7.04 -0.32
N ILE A 85 7.31 -6.48 0.02
CA ILE A 85 6.56 -5.54 -0.82
C ILE A 85 6.54 -4.17 -0.17
N LEU A 86 6.85 -3.13 -0.94
CA LEU A 86 6.69 -1.74 -0.54
C LEU A 86 5.53 -1.11 -1.33
N LEU A 87 4.47 -0.72 -0.62
CA LEU A 87 3.39 0.09 -1.16
C LEU A 87 3.70 1.55 -0.85
N CYS A 88 3.95 2.34 -1.86
CA CYS A 88 4.34 3.74 -1.70
C CYS A 88 3.23 4.64 -2.26
N CYS A 89 2.91 5.71 -1.55
CA CYS A 89 2.00 6.75 -2.04
C CYS A 89 2.55 8.13 -1.64
N TYR A 90 1.79 9.19 -1.88
CA TYR A 90 2.27 10.57 -1.70
C TYR A 90 2.79 10.83 -0.28
N ASN A 91 2.00 10.49 0.74
CA ASN A 91 2.38 10.69 2.15
C ASN A 91 2.56 9.38 2.94
N GLY A 92 2.21 8.25 2.35
CA GLY A 92 2.28 6.95 3.02
C GLY A 92 1.19 6.69 4.05
N LYS A 93 0.30 7.63 4.28
CA LYS A 93 -0.65 7.59 5.41
C LYS A 93 -2.11 7.46 4.98
N SER A 94 -2.40 7.44 3.69
CA SER A 94 -3.78 7.35 3.18
C SER A 94 -3.95 6.23 2.14
N ILE A 95 -3.38 6.36 0.95
CA ILE A 95 -3.64 5.43 -0.16
C ILE A 95 -2.97 4.08 0.06
N SER A 96 -1.69 4.05 0.40
CA SER A 96 -1.00 2.78 0.62
C SER A 96 -1.57 2.03 1.82
N PRO A 97 -1.91 2.66 2.96
CA PRO A 97 -2.62 1.94 4.02
C PRO A 97 -4.01 1.45 3.61
N LEU A 98 -4.70 2.16 2.72
CA LEU A 98 -5.99 1.72 2.21
C LEU A 98 -5.85 0.36 1.51
N LEU A 99 -4.85 0.20 0.66
CA LEU A 99 -4.63 -1.07 -0.05
C LEU A 99 -4.28 -2.20 0.91
N VAL A 100 -3.47 -1.93 1.93
CA VAL A 100 -3.18 -2.91 2.97
C VAL A 100 -4.45 -3.28 3.73
N ALA A 101 -5.28 -2.31 4.07
CA ALA A 101 -6.55 -2.54 4.76
C ALA A 101 -7.49 -3.41 3.94
N LEU A 102 -7.60 -3.17 2.63
CA LEU A 102 -8.41 -3.98 1.74
C LEU A 102 -7.88 -5.41 1.63
N TYR A 103 -6.56 -5.57 1.59
CA TYR A 103 -5.94 -6.88 1.64
C TYR A 103 -6.31 -7.61 2.94
N MET A 104 -6.19 -6.95 4.08
CA MET A 104 -6.55 -7.53 5.38
C MET A 104 -8.03 -7.91 5.44
N LYS A 105 -8.90 -7.07 4.89
CA LYS A 105 -10.34 -7.35 4.87
C LYS A 105 -10.66 -8.60 4.04
N LYS A 106 -9.96 -8.78 2.93
CA LYS A 106 -10.18 -9.93 2.04
C LYS A 106 -9.63 -11.24 2.62
N PHE A 107 -8.46 -11.20 3.25
CA PHE A 107 -7.72 -12.41 3.62
C PHE A 107 -7.65 -12.68 5.13
N THR A 108 -8.35 -11.90 5.92
CA THR A 108 -8.49 -12.17 7.37
C THR A 108 -9.96 -12.15 7.76
N THR A 109 -10.24 -12.55 9.00
CA THR A 109 -11.59 -12.50 9.58
C THR A 109 -11.81 -11.20 10.38
N LEU A 110 -10.87 -10.27 10.35
CA LEU A 110 -10.96 -9.03 11.11
C LEU A 110 -12.09 -8.14 10.58
N SER A 111 -12.78 -7.48 11.49
CA SER A 111 -13.78 -6.47 11.13
C SER A 111 -13.10 -5.22 10.60
N THR A 112 -13.83 -4.40 9.85
CA THR A 112 -13.34 -3.10 9.40
C THR A 112 -12.80 -2.27 10.56
N LYS A 113 -13.53 -2.22 11.68
CA LYS A 113 -13.11 -1.50 12.87
C LYS A 113 -11.76 -2.00 13.40
N ASN A 114 -11.59 -3.30 13.49
CA ASN A 114 -10.35 -3.88 14.01
C ASN A 114 -9.18 -3.67 13.06
N ILE A 115 -9.42 -3.69 11.76
CA ILE A 115 -8.39 -3.37 10.76
C ILE A 115 -7.92 -1.93 10.94
N ILE A 116 -8.83 -0.97 11.03
CA ILE A 116 -8.49 0.44 11.21
C ILE A 116 -7.73 0.66 12.52
N GLU A 117 -8.17 0.05 13.61
CA GLU A 117 -7.48 0.14 14.91
C GLU A 117 -6.07 -0.43 14.82
N SER A 118 -5.89 -1.55 14.13
CA SER A 118 -4.59 -2.18 13.92
C SER A 118 -3.64 -1.25 13.18
N LEU A 119 -4.11 -0.60 12.13
CA LEU A 119 -3.31 0.36 11.36
C LEU A 119 -2.91 1.56 12.22
N LYS A 120 -3.86 2.11 12.97
CA LYS A 120 -3.60 3.27 13.84
C LYS A 120 -2.69 2.95 15.02
N THR A 121 -2.68 1.70 15.46
CA THR A 121 -1.73 1.23 16.48
C THR A 121 -0.31 1.25 15.91
N LYS A 122 -0.12 0.92 14.63
CA LYS A 122 1.17 1.00 13.97
C LYS A 122 1.63 2.45 13.81
N HIS A 123 0.73 3.34 13.42
CA HIS A 123 1.01 4.77 13.32
C HIS A 123 -0.29 5.57 13.41
N SER A 124 -0.40 6.47 14.39
CA SER A 124 -1.64 7.20 14.70
C SER A 124 -2.09 8.14 13.58
N ASP A 125 -1.18 8.60 12.71
CA ASP A 125 -1.48 9.52 11.62
C ASP A 125 -2.10 8.81 10.39
N ILE A 126 -2.13 7.48 10.37
CA ILE A 126 -2.78 6.76 9.28
C ILE A 126 -4.27 7.11 9.26
N ASN A 127 -4.74 7.54 8.10
CA ASN A 127 -6.13 7.96 7.91
C ASN A 127 -6.59 7.55 6.51
N LEU A 128 -7.46 6.56 6.44
CA LEU A 128 -7.92 6.01 5.16
C LEU A 128 -8.78 7.04 4.43
N PRO A 129 -8.61 7.19 3.10
CA PRO A 129 -9.33 8.21 2.33
C PRO A 129 -10.79 7.87 2.07
N ILE A 130 -11.18 6.61 2.19
CA ILE A 130 -12.56 6.15 1.98
C ILE A 130 -12.90 5.02 2.95
N ASP A 131 -14.19 4.77 3.13
CA ASP A 131 -14.69 3.66 3.93
C ASP A 131 -14.42 2.32 3.20
N LEU A 132 -13.82 1.36 3.91
CA LEU A 132 -13.55 0.03 3.35
C LEU A 132 -14.82 -0.68 2.89
N ASP A 133 -15.94 -0.47 3.57
CA ASP A 133 -17.19 -1.15 3.28
C ASP A 133 -17.82 -0.70 1.97
N ILE A 134 -17.38 0.45 1.41
CA ILE A 134 -17.78 0.89 0.08
C ILE A 134 -17.13 0.05 -1.01
N ILE A 135 -15.91 -0.44 -0.76
CA ILE A 135 -15.13 -1.20 -1.74
C ILE A 135 -15.40 -2.71 -1.65
N LEU A 136 -15.39 -3.24 -0.46
CA LEU A 136 -15.57 -4.68 -0.20
C LEU A 136 -16.77 -4.91 0.73
#